data_76a8c1bc4a4a06f85b8c8d42b8f7491c
#
_entry.id   76a8c1bc4a4a06f85b8c8d42b8f7491c
#
_cell.length_a   1.000
_cell.length_b   1.000
_cell.length_c   1.000
_cell.angle_alpha   90.00
_cell.angle_beta   90.00
_cell.angle_gamma   90.00
#
_symmetry.space_group_name_H-M   'P 1'
#
loop_
_entity.id
_entity.type
_entity.pdbx_description
1 polymer ?
#
loop_
_entity_poly.entity_id
_entity_poly.type
_entity_poly.pdbx_seq_one_letter_code
_entity_poly.pdbx_strand_id
1 'polypeptide(L)'
;MKRKTFFSVLGALLILQSAAAQKAVLDTVYLQLNLDSVGLDEVVVKGRRTPVANSRWSDMTPVDLVTVGGANGDLYKALQILPGTQVQGETGELLVRGGSSYETQTYIDGMHVLNPYTSNGINTPARSRYSTFMFSGVNLASGGAPLEYGEALSAVLPLETKDHSDINKLGMNFSSVGLGGGGTGTFDKGSLSVDLNYQNLKYYDKVYSGRLDFEKPYRLFAGAAQFRYAPGSATLLKVYAQYDRTDFSTYEGGERRLFGLGEDNVYVNATLRHRTTAEWDWFAGAAFSYYEEKINGAALAGDDWLERQQELHLK
;
A
#
# COMPACT_ATOMS: atom_id res chain seq x y z
N MET A 1 -17.71 -16.91 37.19
CA MET A 1 -18.71 -16.32 36.29
C MET A 1 -18.15 -15.67 35.02
N LYS A 2 -16.84 -15.37 34.91
CA LYS A 2 -16.27 -14.65 33.75
C LYS A 2 -15.92 -15.52 32.50
N ARG A 3 -15.91 -16.83 32.61
CA ARG A 3 -15.60 -17.75 31.48
C ARG A 3 -16.80 -18.04 30.57
N LYS A 4 -18.02 -17.97 31.07
CA LYS A 4 -19.23 -18.27 30.28
C LYS A 4 -19.62 -17.11 29.35
N THR A 5 -19.32 -15.86 29.70
CA THR A 5 -19.60 -14.70 28.87
C THR A 5 -18.63 -14.58 27.68
N PHE A 6 -17.40 -15.03 27.82
CA PHE A 6 -16.43 -15.02 26.71
C PHE A 6 -16.79 -15.99 25.58
N PHE A 7 -17.29 -17.18 25.95
CA PHE A 7 -17.76 -18.18 24.97
C PHE A 7 -19.07 -17.77 24.28
N SER A 8 -19.95 -17.03 24.94
CA SER A 8 -21.19 -16.57 24.32
C SER A 8 -20.95 -15.44 23.30
N VAL A 9 -19.98 -14.56 23.53
CA VAL A 9 -19.62 -13.51 22.59
C VAL A 9 -18.90 -14.10 21.36
N LEU A 10 -18.03 -15.08 21.57
CA LEU A 10 -17.37 -15.80 20.49
C LEU A 10 -18.38 -16.62 19.66
N GLY A 11 -19.37 -17.24 20.32
CA GLY A 11 -20.46 -17.94 19.66
C GLY A 11 -21.39 -17.03 18.84
N ALA A 12 -21.67 -15.83 19.33
CA ALA A 12 -22.46 -14.84 18.61
C ALA A 12 -21.74 -14.29 17.37
N LEU A 13 -20.41 -14.13 17.43
CA LEU A 13 -19.60 -13.75 16.27
C LEU A 13 -19.58 -14.84 15.18
N LEU A 14 -19.56 -16.12 15.58
CA LEU A 14 -19.60 -17.25 14.65
C LEU A 14 -20.98 -17.44 14.00
N ILE A 15 -22.06 -17.11 14.69
CA ILE A 15 -23.43 -17.24 14.17
C ILE A 15 -23.73 -16.09 13.17
N LEU A 16 -23.16 -14.92 13.35
CA LEU A 16 -23.28 -13.81 12.38
C LEU A 16 -22.57 -14.11 11.04
N GLN A 17 -21.58 -14.98 11.04
CA GLN A 17 -20.91 -15.41 9.80
C GLN A 17 -21.70 -16.45 9.00
N SER A 18 -22.58 -17.22 9.65
CA SER A 18 -23.35 -18.26 8.95
C SER A 18 -24.60 -17.74 8.20
N ALA A 19 -25.07 -16.55 8.51
CA ALA A 19 -26.21 -15.93 7.84
C ALA A 19 -25.85 -15.16 6.56
N ALA A 20 -24.57 -14.89 6.30
CA ALA A 20 -24.07 -14.13 5.14
C ALA A 20 -23.50 -15.02 4.01
N ALA A 21 -23.69 -16.34 4.06
CA ALA A 21 -23.10 -17.30 3.13
C ALA A 21 -23.76 -17.37 1.74
N GLN A 22 -24.56 -16.40 1.36
CA GLN A 22 -25.03 -16.23 -0.02
C GLN A 22 -24.42 -15.01 -0.67
N LYS A 23 -23.40 -15.21 -1.52
CA LYS A 23 -22.78 -14.20 -2.39
C LYS A 23 -22.13 -13.00 -1.66
N ALA A 24 -21.16 -13.22 -0.81
CA ALA A 24 -20.29 -12.16 -0.37
C ALA A 24 -18.85 -12.46 -0.81
N VAL A 25 -18.33 -11.63 -1.66
CA VAL A 25 -16.90 -11.32 -1.70
C VAL A 25 -16.53 -10.94 -0.28
N LEU A 26 -15.58 -11.63 0.31
CA LEU A 26 -15.20 -11.44 1.72
C LEU A 26 -14.66 -10.05 1.93
N ASP A 27 -15.50 -9.22 2.49
CA ASP A 27 -15.14 -7.87 2.86
C ASP A 27 -14.19 -7.89 4.07
N THR A 28 -13.16 -7.10 3.98
CA THR A 28 -12.25 -6.83 5.11
C THR A 28 -13.00 -6.00 6.14
N VAL A 29 -13.08 -6.50 7.37
CA VAL A 29 -13.68 -5.75 8.48
C VAL A 29 -12.61 -4.86 9.10
N TYR A 30 -12.80 -3.56 9.01
CA TYR A 30 -11.95 -2.58 9.68
C TYR A 30 -12.57 -2.19 11.01
N LEU A 31 -11.86 -2.45 12.10
CA LEU A 31 -12.24 -2.00 13.45
C LEU A 31 -11.30 -0.88 13.84
N GLN A 32 -11.81 0.35 13.82
CA GLN A 32 -11.05 1.53 14.22
C GLN A 32 -11.51 1.97 15.61
N LEU A 33 -10.60 1.89 16.58
CA LEU A 33 -10.83 2.37 17.94
C LEU A 33 -10.23 3.76 18.08
N ASN A 34 -11.05 4.77 18.31
CA ASN A 34 -10.60 6.08 18.71
C ASN A 34 -10.37 6.06 20.22
N LEU A 35 -9.15 6.32 20.65
CA LEU A 35 -8.75 6.28 22.06
C LEU A 35 -9.00 7.59 22.81
N ASP A 36 -9.28 8.67 22.08
CA ASP A 36 -9.62 9.95 22.67
C ASP A 36 -10.99 10.42 22.18
N SER A 37 -11.92 10.64 23.13
CA SER A 37 -13.19 11.31 22.87
C SER A 37 -12.95 12.83 22.88
N VAL A 38 -12.32 13.35 21.84
CA VAL A 38 -12.19 14.80 21.66
C VAL A 38 -13.37 15.28 20.82
N GLY A 39 -14.04 16.32 21.30
CA GLY A 39 -15.10 17.00 20.58
C GLY A 39 -14.64 17.38 19.17
N LEU A 40 -15.58 17.36 18.24
CA LEU A 40 -15.36 17.76 16.85
C LEU A 40 -15.02 19.26 16.80
N ASP A 41 -13.75 19.58 17.07
CA ASP A 41 -13.22 20.89 16.76
C ASP A 41 -12.96 20.95 15.25
N GLU A 42 -13.40 22.05 14.70
CA GLU A 42 -13.29 22.57 13.34
C GLU A 42 -12.42 21.74 12.39
N VAL A 43 -13.04 21.12 11.40
CA VAL A 43 -12.35 20.53 10.26
C VAL A 43 -11.72 21.68 9.48
N VAL A 44 -10.50 22.07 9.83
CA VAL A 44 -9.68 22.95 9.01
C VAL A 44 -9.34 22.18 7.74
N VAL A 45 -10.14 22.33 6.72
CA VAL A 45 -9.78 21.94 5.35
C VAL A 45 -8.65 22.86 4.93
N LYS A 46 -7.42 22.51 5.27
CA LYS A 46 -6.25 23.14 4.63
C LYS A 46 -6.34 22.77 3.16
N GLY A 47 -6.68 23.77 2.35
CA GLY A 47 -6.74 23.60 0.90
C GLY A 47 -5.42 22.95 0.44
N ARG A 48 -5.53 21.75 -0.08
CA ARG A 48 -4.40 21.07 -0.72
C ARG A 48 -3.95 22.00 -1.84
N ARG A 49 -2.67 22.33 -1.89
CA ARG A 49 -2.11 22.87 -3.13
C ARG A 49 -2.20 21.75 -4.16
N THR A 50 -3.32 21.68 -4.87
CA THR A 50 -3.37 20.97 -6.14
C THR A 50 -2.40 21.68 -7.06
N PRO A 51 -1.35 21.03 -7.54
CA PRO A 51 -0.50 21.65 -8.55
C PRO A 51 -1.41 21.94 -9.75
N VAL A 52 -1.61 23.20 -10.06
CA VAL A 52 -2.30 23.71 -11.24
C VAL A 52 -3.54 22.91 -11.63
N ALA A 53 -4.69 23.55 -11.64
CA ALA A 53 -5.99 23.02 -12.09
C ALA A 53 -5.92 22.54 -13.56
N ASN A 54 -5.22 21.46 -13.81
CA ASN A 54 -5.25 20.76 -15.07
C ASN A 54 -6.21 19.58 -14.93
N SER A 55 -7.16 19.49 -15.85
CA SER A 55 -8.14 18.41 -16.02
C SER A 55 -7.57 16.98 -16.16
N ARG A 56 -6.27 16.81 -15.94
CA ARG A 56 -5.52 15.55 -16.08
C ARG A 56 -5.14 14.90 -14.74
N TRP A 57 -5.45 15.56 -13.63
CA TRP A 57 -5.23 15.02 -12.29
C TRP A 57 -6.51 14.39 -11.77
N SER A 58 -6.41 13.17 -11.29
CA SER A 58 -7.48 12.49 -10.54
C SER A 58 -7.05 12.37 -9.09
N ASP A 59 -7.85 12.88 -8.18
CA ASP A 59 -7.60 12.87 -6.73
C ASP A 59 -8.55 11.87 -6.06
N MET A 60 -8.00 10.99 -5.24
CA MET A 60 -8.76 10.02 -4.44
C MET A 60 -8.30 10.08 -2.99
N THR A 61 -9.26 10.15 -2.07
CA THR A 61 -8.99 10.04 -0.65
C THR A 61 -8.71 8.58 -0.24
N PRO A 62 -8.07 8.33 0.91
CA PRO A 62 -7.90 6.96 1.41
C PRO A 62 -9.22 6.19 1.56
N VAL A 63 -10.31 6.90 1.91
CA VAL A 63 -11.64 6.29 2.02
C VAL A 63 -12.18 5.89 0.65
N ASP A 64 -12.00 6.74 -0.37
CA ASP A 64 -12.40 6.41 -1.73
C ASP A 64 -11.69 5.14 -2.21
N LEU A 65 -10.38 5.04 -1.98
CA LEU A 65 -9.57 3.90 -2.40
C LEU A 65 -10.05 2.57 -1.78
N VAL A 66 -10.40 2.57 -0.49
CA VAL A 66 -10.85 1.35 0.17
C VAL A 66 -12.30 0.98 -0.12
N THR A 67 -13.10 1.95 -0.57
CA THR A 67 -14.52 1.73 -0.92
C THR A 67 -14.72 1.32 -2.38
N VAL A 68 -13.69 1.38 -3.23
CA VAL A 68 -13.77 0.87 -4.60
C VAL A 68 -14.07 -0.62 -4.60
N GLY A 69 -15.19 -1.00 -5.20
CA GLY A 69 -15.62 -2.40 -5.30
C GLY A 69 -14.57 -3.26 -6.02
N GLY A 70 -14.19 -4.38 -5.41
CA GLY A 70 -13.22 -5.32 -5.97
C GLY A 70 -11.75 -4.92 -5.82
N ALA A 71 -11.42 -3.71 -5.34
CA ALA A 71 -10.04 -3.32 -5.08
C ALA A 71 -9.48 -3.94 -3.81
N ASN A 72 -10.32 -4.30 -2.84
CA ASN A 72 -9.93 -4.89 -1.56
C ASN A 72 -8.90 -4.03 -0.79
N GLY A 73 -9.01 -2.70 -0.90
CA GLY A 73 -8.08 -1.76 -0.28
C GLY A 73 -6.72 -1.62 -0.99
N ASP A 74 -6.52 -2.28 -2.11
CA ASP A 74 -5.32 -2.14 -2.93
C ASP A 74 -5.33 -0.81 -3.67
N LEU A 75 -4.25 -0.03 -3.52
CA LEU A 75 -4.13 1.31 -4.06
C LEU A 75 -4.15 1.33 -5.59
N TYR A 76 -3.34 0.49 -6.24
CA TYR A 76 -3.25 0.48 -7.70
C TYR A 76 -4.51 -0.08 -8.34
N LYS A 77 -5.08 -1.11 -7.74
CA LYS A 77 -6.34 -1.68 -8.21
C LYS A 77 -7.52 -0.71 -8.08
N ALA A 78 -7.53 0.11 -7.04
CA ALA A 78 -8.53 1.17 -6.91
C ALA A 78 -8.37 2.24 -8.00
N LEU A 79 -7.14 2.56 -8.42
CA LEU A 79 -6.88 3.53 -9.48
C LEU A 79 -7.26 3.01 -10.89
N GLN A 80 -7.40 1.71 -11.07
CA GLN A 80 -7.80 1.12 -12.36
C GLN A 80 -9.22 1.48 -12.83
N ILE A 81 -10.04 2.09 -11.96
CA ILE A 81 -11.36 2.61 -12.35
C ILE A 81 -11.32 4.01 -12.97
N LEU A 82 -10.17 4.70 -12.89
CA LEU A 82 -10.04 6.08 -13.35
C LEU A 82 -10.00 6.16 -14.88
N PRO A 83 -10.48 7.25 -15.47
CA PRO A 83 -10.40 7.44 -16.91
C PRO A 83 -8.95 7.43 -17.43
N GLY A 84 -8.69 6.63 -18.46
CA GLY A 84 -7.37 6.49 -19.07
C GLY A 84 -6.50 5.43 -18.42
N THR A 85 -6.96 4.76 -17.38
CA THR A 85 -6.31 3.57 -16.84
C THR A 85 -6.81 2.31 -17.52
N GLN A 86 -6.00 1.28 -17.53
CA GLN A 86 -6.30 0.00 -18.17
C GLN A 86 -5.86 -1.17 -17.28
N VAL A 87 -6.53 -2.29 -17.42
CA VAL A 87 -6.19 -3.57 -16.81
C VAL A 87 -5.67 -4.50 -17.91
N GLN A 88 -4.51 -5.09 -17.74
CA GLN A 88 -3.96 -6.08 -18.64
C GLN A 88 -4.02 -7.45 -17.99
N GLY A 89 -4.97 -8.27 -18.41
CA GLY A 89 -5.13 -9.61 -17.85
C GLY A 89 -5.32 -9.58 -16.33
N GLU A 90 -4.58 -10.41 -15.62
CA GLU A 90 -4.61 -10.54 -14.15
C GLU A 90 -3.33 -10.03 -13.48
N THR A 91 -2.53 -9.18 -14.15
CA THR A 91 -1.24 -8.72 -13.62
C THR A 91 -1.39 -7.88 -12.34
N GLY A 92 -2.50 -7.18 -12.18
CA GLY A 92 -2.75 -6.29 -11.05
C GLY A 92 -2.04 -4.93 -11.14
N GLU A 93 -1.20 -4.73 -12.13
CA GLU A 93 -0.43 -3.51 -12.35
C GLU A 93 -1.29 -2.38 -12.94
N LEU A 94 -0.89 -1.14 -12.72
CA LEU A 94 -1.56 0.05 -13.25
C LEU A 94 -0.96 0.43 -14.60
N LEU A 95 -1.75 0.28 -15.65
CA LEU A 95 -1.40 0.75 -16.99
C LEU A 95 -2.19 2.03 -17.30
N VAL A 96 -1.52 3.02 -17.86
CA VAL A 96 -2.14 4.32 -18.17
C VAL A 96 -1.90 4.68 -19.63
N ARG A 97 -2.98 4.99 -20.35
CA ARG A 97 -2.97 5.43 -21.76
C ARG A 97 -2.18 4.52 -22.72
N GLY A 98 -2.24 3.21 -22.47
CA GLY A 98 -1.53 2.23 -23.32
C GLY A 98 -0.05 2.09 -23.01
N GLY A 99 0.48 2.78 -22.00
CA GLY A 99 1.83 2.60 -21.51
C GLY A 99 1.92 1.38 -20.57
N SER A 100 3.10 0.83 -20.42
CA SER A 100 3.40 -0.26 -19.49
C SER A 100 3.45 0.24 -18.05
N SER A 101 3.39 -0.67 -17.08
CA SER A 101 3.40 -0.33 -15.65
C SER A 101 4.66 0.42 -15.22
N TYR A 102 5.82 0.06 -15.78
CA TYR A 102 7.11 0.75 -15.51
C TYR A 102 7.23 2.15 -16.13
N GLU A 103 6.33 2.53 -17.04
CA GLU A 103 6.25 3.88 -17.58
C GLU A 103 5.46 4.84 -16.67
N THR A 104 4.75 4.27 -15.68
CA THR A 104 4.05 5.02 -14.63
C THR A 104 4.95 5.11 -13.40
N GLN A 105 5.47 6.29 -13.14
CA GLN A 105 6.41 6.51 -12.04
C GLN A 105 5.69 6.86 -10.75
N THR A 106 6.09 6.21 -9.66
CA THR A 106 5.55 6.43 -8.32
C THR A 106 6.53 7.23 -7.46
N TYR A 107 6.00 8.22 -6.77
CA TYR A 107 6.78 9.05 -5.84
C TYR A 107 6.11 9.09 -4.48
N ILE A 108 6.90 9.02 -3.41
CA ILE A 108 6.44 9.21 -2.04
C ILE A 108 7.08 10.48 -1.47
N ASP A 109 6.25 11.47 -1.12
CA ASP A 109 6.69 12.80 -0.65
C ASP A 109 7.68 13.48 -1.62
N GLY A 110 7.51 13.26 -2.92
CA GLY A 110 8.36 13.80 -3.97
C GLY A 110 9.65 13.03 -4.25
N MET A 111 9.86 11.89 -3.59
CA MET A 111 11.00 11.00 -3.76
C MET A 111 10.60 9.76 -4.56
N HIS A 112 11.42 9.38 -5.55
CA HIS A 112 11.15 8.26 -6.44
C HIS A 112 11.13 6.91 -5.70
N VAL A 113 10.30 6.00 -6.20
CA VAL A 113 10.15 4.62 -5.71
C VAL A 113 10.53 3.65 -6.82
N LEU A 114 11.57 2.85 -6.62
CA LEU A 114 12.08 1.91 -7.61
C LEU A 114 11.05 0.82 -7.97
N ASN A 115 10.48 0.15 -6.98
CA ASN A 115 9.49 -0.90 -7.18
C ASN A 115 8.25 -0.66 -6.30
N PRO A 116 7.11 -0.25 -6.89
CA PRO A 116 5.91 0.05 -6.13
C PRO A 116 4.97 -1.15 -5.94
N TYR A 117 5.25 -2.28 -6.58
CA TYR A 117 4.42 -3.48 -6.57
C TYR A 117 5.04 -4.61 -5.78
N THR A 118 4.22 -5.53 -5.30
CA THR A 118 4.66 -6.88 -4.95
C THR A 118 4.83 -7.70 -6.22
N SER A 119 5.68 -8.71 -6.19
CA SER A 119 5.85 -9.62 -7.33
C SER A 119 4.52 -10.27 -7.71
N ASN A 120 4.31 -10.41 -9.00
CA ASN A 120 3.22 -11.19 -9.54
C ASN A 120 3.67 -12.63 -9.79
N GLY A 121 2.79 -13.57 -9.52
CA GLY A 121 2.96 -14.96 -9.87
C GLY A 121 1.69 -15.49 -10.55
N ILE A 122 1.73 -16.72 -11.00
CA ILE A 122 0.56 -17.36 -11.59
C ILE A 122 -0.58 -17.37 -10.57
N ASN A 123 -1.72 -16.84 -10.94
CA ASN A 123 -2.91 -16.66 -10.09
C ASN A 123 -2.69 -15.76 -8.85
N THR A 124 -1.58 -15.05 -8.78
CA THR A 124 -1.28 -14.07 -7.72
C THR A 124 -0.94 -12.73 -8.35
N PRO A 125 -1.94 -11.87 -8.63
CA PRO A 125 -1.70 -10.56 -9.23
C PRO A 125 -0.87 -9.67 -8.30
N ALA A 126 -0.01 -8.85 -8.90
CA ALA A 126 0.72 -7.81 -8.19
C ALA A 126 -0.23 -6.90 -7.40
N ARG A 127 0.22 -6.44 -6.27
CA ARG A 127 -0.52 -5.53 -5.38
C ARG A 127 0.34 -4.37 -4.98
N SER A 128 -0.31 -3.33 -4.48
CA SER A 128 0.40 -2.23 -3.82
C SER A 128 1.18 -2.75 -2.62
N ARG A 129 2.44 -2.35 -2.52
CA ARG A 129 3.25 -2.54 -1.33
C ARG A 129 2.82 -1.60 -0.20
N TYR A 130 2.12 -0.53 -0.53
CA TYR A 130 1.85 0.60 0.35
C TYR A 130 0.45 0.54 0.94
N SER A 131 0.36 0.73 2.27
CA SER A 131 -0.91 0.88 2.96
C SER A 131 -1.55 2.23 2.62
N THR A 132 -2.79 2.20 2.11
CA THR A 132 -3.55 3.42 1.77
C THR A 132 -3.73 4.37 2.96
N PHE A 133 -3.71 3.84 4.18
CA PHE A 133 -3.91 4.63 5.40
C PHE A 133 -2.70 5.47 5.82
N MET A 134 -1.53 5.21 5.26
CA MET A 134 -0.31 6.00 5.52
C MET A 134 -0.30 7.33 4.75
N PHE A 135 -1.13 7.44 3.70
CA PHE A 135 -1.17 8.61 2.83
C PHE A 135 -2.36 9.52 3.14
N SER A 136 -2.21 10.80 2.82
CA SER A 136 -3.27 11.80 2.94
C SER A 136 -4.25 11.73 1.78
N GLY A 137 -3.85 11.12 0.68
CA GLY A 137 -4.58 10.88 -0.55
C GLY A 137 -3.65 10.51 -1.68
N VAL A 138 -4.21 10.18 -2.80
CA VAL A 138 -3.51 9.73 -4.00
C VAL A 138 -3.92 10.60 -5.17
N ASN A 139 -2.95 11.14 -5.88
CA ASN A 139 -3.15 11.93 -7.08
C ASN A 139 -2.57 11.17 -8.28
N LEU A 140 -3.34 10.90 -9.29
CA LEU A 140 -2.86 10.33 -10.54
C LEU A 140 -2.81 11.40 -11.62
N ALA A 141 -1.61 11.72 -12.11
CA ALA A 141 -1.42 12.53 -13.31
C ALA A 141 -1.31 11.62 -14.52
N SER A 142 -2.38 11.46 -15.27
CA SER A 142 -2.42 10.62 -16.47
C SER A 142 -1.80 11.30 -17.71
N GLY A 143 -0.81 12.16 -17.52
CA GLY A 143 -0.05 12.87 -18.54
C GLY A 143 0.11 14.37 -18.22
N GLY A 144 1.17 14.98 -18.75
CA GLY A 144 1.50 16.38 -18.46
C GLY A 144 1.91 16.60 -17.02
N ALA A 145 2.66 15.66 -16.45
CA ALA A 145 3.21 15.77 -15.11
C ALA A 145 4.13 16.99 -14.99
N PRO A 146 4.21 17.64 -13.82
CA PRO A 146 5.18 18.69 -13.55
C PRO A 146 6.62 18.21 -13.77
N LEU A 147 7.49 19.11 -14.17
CA LEU A 147 8.92 18.82 -14.46
C LEU A 147 9.69 18.29 -13.25
N GLU A 148 9.16 18.47 -12.04
CA GLU A 148 9.75 17.93 -10.81
C GLU A 148 9.70 16.40 -10.72
N TYR A 149 8.84 15.76 -11.52
CA TYR A 149 8.72 14.30 -11.64
C TYR A 149 9.34 13.88 -12.98
N GLY A 150 10.56 13.36 -12.90
CA GLY A 150 11.29 12.87 -14.08
C GLY A 150 10.81 11.48 -14.53
N GLU A 151 11.35 11.03 -15.66
CA GLU A 151 11.30 9.64 -16.15
C GLU A 151 9.91 9.03 -16.42
N ALA A 152 8.83 9.76 -16.19
CA ALA A 152 7.47 9.29 -16.42
C ALA A 152 7.07 9.46 -17.89
N LEU A 153 6.92 8.36 -18.61
CA LEU A 153 6.49 8.35 -20.01
C LEU A 153 4.96 8.30 -20.14
N SER A 154 4.28 7.65 -19.22
CA SER A 154 2.83 7.44 -19.25
C SER A 154 2.11 8.25 -18.18
N ALA A 155 2.42 8.04 -16.91
CA ALA A 155 1.76 8.72 -15.80
C ALA A 155 2.69 8.92 -14.61
N VAL A 156 2.29 9.83 -13.70
CA VAL A 156 2.93 10.03 -12.40
C VAL A 156 1.91 9.80 -11.29
N LEU A 157 2.32 9.05 -10.30
CA LEU A 157 1.56 8.76 -9.10
C LEU A 157 2.28 9.33 -7.86
N PRO A 158 2.06 10.59 -7.50
CA PRO A 158 2.55 11.12 -6.24
C PRO A 158 1.67 10.67 -5.08
N LEU A 159 2.29 10.01 -4.13
CA LEU A 159 1.74 9.60 -2.85
C LEU A 159 2.24 10.56 -1.78
N GLU A 160 1.36 11.30 -1.16
CA GLU A 160 1.74 12.20 -0.09
C GLU A 160 1.43 11.56 1.26
N THR A 161 2.44 11.35 2.08
CA THR A 161 2.23 10.92 3.45
C THR A 161 1.58 12.05 4.26
N LYS A 162 0.86 11.69 5.33
CA LYS A 162 0.17 12.68 6.16
C LYS A 162 1.17 13.65 6.78
N ASP A 163 0.94 14.94 6.64
CA ASP A 163 1.81 15.99 7.19
C ASP A 163 1.67 16.13 8.69
N HIS A 164 0.47 15.88 9.22
CA HIS A 164 0.16 16.07 10.62
C HIS A 164 -0.85 15.02 11.12
N SER A 165 -0.79 14.72 12.39
CA SER A 165 -1.81 13.91 13.07
C SER A 165 -1.96 14.43 14.49
N ASP A 166 -3.14 14.92 14.81
CA ASP A 166 -3.50 15.48 16.12
C ASP A 166 -4.09 14.42 17.05
N ILE A 167 -4.36 13.22 16.55
CA ILE A 167 -5.15 12.21 17.26
C ILE A 167 -4.37 10.91 17.33
N ASN A 168 -4.28 10.36 18.54
CA ASN A 168 -3.84 8.99 18.73
C ASN A 168 -4.87 8.03 18.13
N LYS A 169 -4.41 7.12 17.29
CA LYS A 169 -5.27 6.16 16.59
C LYS A 169 -4.70 4.77 16.71
N LEU A 170 -5.56 3.79 16.85
CA LEU A 170 -5.23 2.39 16.73
C LEU A 170 -6.26 1.75 15.80
N GLY A 171 -5.80 0.98 14.83
CA GLY A 171 -6.65 0.26 13.89
C GLY A 171 -6.19 -1.18 13.78
N MET A 172 -7.14 -2.08 13.57
CA MET A 172 -6.89 -3.49 13.26
C MET A 172 -7.79 -3.90 12.11
N ASN A 173 -7.26 -4.72 11.23
CA ASN A 173 -8.05 -5.35 10.17
C ASN A 173 -7.88 -6.87 10.21
N PHE A 174 -8.94 -7.56 9.89
CA PHE A 174 -8.96 -9.01 9.80
C PHE A 174 -9.60 -9.41 8.49
N SER A 175 -8.97 -10.30 7.78
CA SER A 175 -9.49 -10.89 6.54
C SER A 175 -9.36 -12.40 6.58
N SER A 176 -9.98 -13.09 5.64
CA SER A 176 -9.87 -14.55 5.50
C SER A 176 -8.45 -15.03 5.20
N VAL A 177 -7.61 -14.14 4.73
CA VAL A 177 -6.23 -14.44 4.29
C VAL A 177 -5.16 -13.81 5.16
N GLY A 178 -5.54 -12.96 6.16
CA GLY A 178 -4.53 -12.30 6.97
C GLY A 178 -5.07 -11.38 8.04
N LEU A 179 -4.16 -10.74 8.69
CA LEU A 179 -4.41 -9.75 9.74
C LEU A 179 -3.47 -8.57 9.57
N GLY A 180 -3.93 -7.41 9.95
CA GLY A 180 -3.12 -6.21 9.98
C GLY A 180 -3.48 -5.33 11.15
N GLY A 181 -2.65 -4.38 11.42
CA GLY A 181 -2.91 -3.40 12.44
C GLY A 181 -1.89 -2.28 12.38
N GLY A 182 -2.32 -1.12 12.80
CA GLY A 182 -1.48 0.05 12.82
C GLY A 182 -1.99 1.09 13.79
N GLY A 183 -1.16 2.05 14.07
CA GLY A 183 -1.52 3.12 14.96
C GLY A 183 -0.69 4.36 14.74
N THR A 184 -1.17 5.46 15.31
CA THR A 184 -0.46 6.74 15.35
C THR A 184 -0.38 7.20 16.78
N GLY A 185 0.83 7.46 17.26
CA GLY A 185 1.10 8.15 18.51
C GLY A 185 1.53 9.59 18.23
N THR A 186 0.92 10.54 18.93
CA THR A 186 1.23 11.97 18.82
C THR A 186 2.05 12.44 20.00
N PHE A 187 2.93 13.41 19.77
CA PHE A 187 3.72 14.10 20.78
C PHE A 187 3.80 15.60 20.44
N ASP A 188 4.33 16.41 21.33
CA ASP A 188 4.25 17.89 21.29
C ASP A 188 4.44 18.53 19.89
N LYS A 189 5.41 18.07 19.11
CA LYS A 189 5.72 18.66 17.79
C LYS A 189 5.72 17.64 16.65
N GLY A 190 5.10 16.50 16.84
CA GLY A 190 5.13 15.49 15.80
C GLY A 190 4.30 14.25 16.10
N SER A 191 4.48 13.26 15.27
CA SER A 191 3.79 11.96 15.41
C SER A 191 4.59 10.84 14.77
N LEU A 192 4.35 9.63 15.28
CA LEU A 192 4.84 8.39 14.71
C LEU A 192 3.63 7.52 14.36
N SER A 193 3.57 7.11 13.11
CA SER A 193 2.59 6.10 12.65
C SER A 193 3.31 4.82 12.29
N VAL A 194 2.70 3.69 12.61
CA VAL A 194 3.17 2.35 12.22
C VAL A 194 1.99 1.57 11.66
N ASP A 195 2.24 0.81 10.61
CA ASP A 195 1.27 -0.11 10.00
C ASP A 195 1.96 -1.45 9.73
N LEU A 196 1.33 -2.54 10.12
CA LEU A 196 1.83 -3.89 9.94
C LEU A 196 0.74 -4.74 9.30
N ASN A 197 1.10 -5.54 8.31
CA ASN A 197 0.20 -6.44 7.61
C ASN A 197 0.86 -7.80 7.42
N TYR A 198 0.11 -8.86 7.72
CA TYR A 198 0.53 -10.23 7.47
C TYR A 198 -0.58 -10.98 6.74
N GLN A 199 -0.22 -11.61 5.62
CA GLN A 199 -1.13 -12.44 4.82
C GLN A 199 -0.57 -13.85 4.69
N ASN A 200 -1.46 -14.85 4.71
CA ASN A 200 -1.10 -16.24 4.53
C ASN A 200 -2.28 -17.03 3.96
N LEU A 201 -2.12 -17.50 2.74
CA LEU A 201 -3.18 -18.24 2.02
C LEU A 201 -3.35 -19.70 2.50
N LYS A 202 -2.55 -20.18 3.45
CA LYS A 202 -2.63 -21.57 3.94
C LYS A 202 -4.02 -21.98 4.42
N TYR A 203 -4.72 -21.08 5.11
CA TYR A 203 -6.07 -21.37 5.61
C TYR A 203 -7.12 -21.23 4.52
N TYR A 204 -6.94 -20.31 3.61
CA TYR A 204 -7.78 -20.13 2.43
C TYR A 204 -7.76 -21.39 1.55
N ASP A 205 -6.58 -21.91 1.27
CA ASP A 205 -6.37 -23.11 0.47
C ASP A 205 -7.04 -24.36 1.09
N LYS A 206 -7.03 -24.48 2.44
CA LYS A 206 -7.75 -25.55 3.14
C LYS A 206 -9.27 -25.48 2.98
N VAL A 207 -9.85 -24.28 2.91
CA VAL A 207 -11.30 -24.08 2.78
C VAL A 207 -11.75 -24.21 1.32
N TYR A 208 -10.93 -23.74 0.40
CA TYR A 208 -11.23 -23.73 -1.03
C TYR A 208 -10.28 -24.65 -1.81
N SER A 209 -10.03 -25.85 -1.26
CA SER A 209 -9.10 -26.82 -1.83
C SER A 209 -9.37 -27.09 -3.31
N GLY A 210 -8.27 -27.18 -4.09
CA GLY A 210 -8.30 -27.49 -5.52
C GLY A 210 -8.35 -26.30 -6.47
N ARG A 211 -8.32 -25.07 -5.99
CA ARG A 211 -8.19 -23.87 -6.83
C ARG A 211 -6.75 -23.45 -7.06
N LEU A 212 -5.88 -23.68 -6.07
CA LEU A 212 -4.48 -23.28 -6.10
C LEU A 212 -3.63 -24.51 -5.73
N ASP A 213 -2.63 -24.84 -6.53
CA ASP A 213 -1.73 -25.97 -6.31
C ASP A 213 -0.43 -25.48 -5.69
N PHE A 214 -0.50 -25.04 -4.43
CA PHE A 214 0.66 -24.56 -3.70
C PHE A 214 1.46 -25.71 -3.07
N GLU A 215 2.77 -25.71 -3.29
CA GLU A 215 3.73 -26.41 -2.42
C GLU A 215 3.95 -25.62 -1.14
N LYS A 216 4.18 -24.32 -1.28
CA LYS A 216 4.31 -23.37 -0.18
C LYS A 216 3.29 -22.26 -0.37
N PRO A 217 2.25 -22.17 0.47
CA PRO A 217 1.23 -21.14 0.36
C PRO A 217 1.82 -19.74 0.38
N TYR A 218 1.22 -18.84 -0.40
CA TYR A 218 1.58 -17.43 -0.43
C TYR A 218 1.61 -16.83 0.97
N ARG A 219 2.69 -16.15 1.29
CA ARG A 219 2.89 -15.38 2.52
C ARG A 219 3.42 -14.00 2.19
N LEU A 220 2.83 -12.98 2.79
CA LEU A 220 3.29 -11.61 2.73
C LEU A 220 3.41 -11.08 4.15
N PHE A 221 4.53 -10.47 4.44
CA PHE A 221 4.69 -9.57 5.57
C PHE A 221 5.03 -8.19 5.04
N ALA A 222 4.30 -7.17 5.49
CA ALA A 222 4.56 -5.78 5.15
C ALA A 222 4.52 -4.92 6.42
N GLY A 223 5.47 -4.03 6.56
CA GLY A 223 5.55 -3.09 7.66
C GLY A 223 5.94 -1.71 7.16
N ALA A 224 5.22 -0.69 7.60
CA ALA A 224 5.49 0.71 7.32
C ALA A 224 5.60 1.53 8.59
N ALA A 225 6.48 2.53 8.59
CA ALA A 225 6.59 3.50 9.65
C ALA A 225 6.73 4.90 9.06
N GLN A 226 6.07 5.87 9.66
CA GLN A 226 6.16 7.27 9.28
C GLN A 226 6.38 8.13 10.52
N PHE A 227 7.50 8.83 10.55
CA PHE A 227 7.82 9.85 11.54
C PHE A 227 7.60 11.23 10.93
N ARG A 228 7.02 12.13 11.71
CA ARG A 228 6.76 13.52 11.35
C ARG A 228 7.18 14.41 12.49
N TYR A 229 7.89 15.48 12.16
CA TYR A 229 8.33 16.44 13.14
C TYR A 229 8.24 17.86 12.58
N ALA A 230 7.46 18.71 13.24
CA ALA A 230 7.25 20.12 12.89
C ALA A 230 7.58 20.99 14.08
N PRO A 231 8.87 21.42 14.25
CA PRO A 231 9.29 22.26 15.38
C PRO A 231 8.57 23.61 15.43
N GLY A 232 8.01 24.05 14.30
CA GLY A 232 7.21 25.25 14.13
C GLY A 232 6.43 25.20 12.82
N SER A 233 5.67 26.24 12.53
CA SER A 233 4.80 26.29 11.32
C SER A 233 5.58 26.39 9.99
N ALA A 234 6.87 26.72 10.04
CA ALA A 234 7.71 26.91 8.86
C ALA A 234 8.48 25.64 8.43
N THR A 235 8.66 24.67 9.33
CA THR A 235 9.54 23.52 9.09
C THR A 235 8.77 22.22 9.27
N LEU A 236 8.91 21.32 8.32
CA LEU A 236 8.36 19.96 8.38
C LEU A 236 9.42 18.96 7.95
N LEU A 237 9.78 18.06 8.85
CA LEU A 237 10.60 16.88 8.60
C LEU A 237 9.68 15.66 8.55
N LYS A 238 9.78 14.87 7.47
CA LYS A 238 9.11 13.58 7.35
C LYS A 238 10.14 12.49 7.07
N VAL A 239 9.98 11.35 7.70
CA VAL A 239 10.72 10.13 7.39
C VAL A 239 9.70 9.02 7.21
N TYR A 240 9.77 8.33 6.08
CA TYR A 240 8.93 7.18 5.78
C TYR A 240 9.82 5.97 5.52
N ALA A 241 9.46 4.84 6.09
CA ALA A 241 10.15 3.56 5.88
C ALA A 241 9.13 2.46 5.62
N GLN A 242 9.44 1.60 4.67
CA GLN A 242 8.64 0.45 4.27
C GLN A 242 9.54 -0.76 4.09
N TYR A 243 9.13 -1.88 4.64
CA TYR A 243 9.70 -3.20 4.37
C TYR A 243 8.57 -4.18 4.03
N ASP A 244 8.77 -4.98 3.02
CA ASP A 244 7.89 -6.08 2.71
C ASP A 244 8.66 -7.29 2.20
N ARG A 245 8.13 -8.46 2.52
CA ARG A 245 8.63 -9.74 2.09
C ARG A 245 7.50 -10.63 1.63
N THR A 246 7.63 -11.13 0.40
CA THR A 246 6.72 -12.11 -0.19
C THR A 246 7.44 -13.44 -0.39
N ASP A 247 6.75 -14.55 -0.19
CA ASP A 247 7.32 -15.88 -0.33
C ASP A 247 6.21 -16.90 -0.61
N PHE A 248 6.33 -17.64 -1.70
CA PHE A 248 5.44 -18.75 -2.06
C PHE A 248 6.07 -19.70 -3.07
N SER A 249 5.50 -20.90 -3.23
CA SER A 249 5.78 -21.78 -4.35
C SER A 249 4.51 -22.52 -4.79
N THR A 250 4.35 -22.69 -6.08
CA THR A 250 3.19 -23.30 -6.72
C THR A 250 3.59 -24.24 -7.84
N TYR A 251 2.77 -25.25 -8.10
CA TYR A 251 2.95 -26.11 -9.25
C TYR A 251 2.27 -25.51 -10.49
N GLU A 252 2.97 -25.54 -11.61
CA GLU A 252 2.54 -24.95 -12.86
C GLU A 252 2.47 -25.97 -14.00
N GLY A 253 1.48 -25.77 -14.86
CA GLY A 253 1.29 -26.54 -16.08
C GLY A 253 0.94 -28.01 -15.89
N GLY A 254 0.68 -28.72 -17.01
CA GLY A 254 0.34 -30.15 -17.02
C GLY A 254 1.44 -31.06 -16.51
N GLU A 255 2.70 -30.64 -16.57
CA GLU A 255 3.86 -31.36 -16.05
C GLU A 255 4.14 -31.10 -14.57
N ARG A 256 3.33 -30.28 -13.89
CA ARG A 256 3.48 -29.93 -12.47
C ARG A 256 4.90 -29.44 -12.13
N ARG A 257 5.41 -28.50 -12.89
CA ARG A 257 6.71 -27.89 -12.60
C ARG A 257 6.59 -26.97 -11.38
N LEU A 258 7.52 -27.09 -10.46
CA LEU A 258 7.55 -26.24 -9.27
C LEU A 258 8.11 -24.86 -9.63
N PHE A 259 7.32 -23.82 -9.37
CA PHE A 259 7.71 -22.44 -9.45
C PHE A 259 7.74 -21.85 -8.03
N GLY A 260 8.87 -21.29 -7.63
CA GLY A 260 9.03 -20.63 -6.33
C GLY A 260 9.43 -19.18 -6.52
N LEU A 261 8.86 -18.29 -5.71
CA LEU A 261 9.19 -16.88 -5.70
C LEU A 261 9.40 -16.40 -4.27
N GLY A 262 10.50 -15.68 -4.06
CA GLY A 262 10.82 -14.97 -2.84
C GLY A 262 11.24 -13.55 -3.16
N GLU A 263 10.65 -12.57 -2.51
CA GLU A 263 10.91 -11.16 -2.73
C GLU A 263 11.13 -10.43 -1.41
N ASP A 264 12.15 -9.59 -1.38
CA ASP A 264 12.44 -8.68 -0.27
C ASP A 264 12.55 -7.25 -0.79
N ASN A 265 11.79 -6.33 -0.22
CA ASN A 265 11.80 -4.92 -0.58
C ASN A 265 12.03 -4.02 0.64
N VAL A 266 12.86 -3.02 0.46
CA VAL A 266 13.07 -1.93 1.42
C VAL A 266 12.93 -0.60 0.69
N TYR A 267 12.20 0.32 1.29
CA TYR A 267 12.14 1.72 0.87
C TYR A 267 12.23 2.61 2.08
N VAL A 268 13.10 3.60 2.02
CA VAL A 268 13.22 4.62 3.07
C VAL A 268 13.40 5.96 2.41
N ASN A 269 12.63 6.96 2.84
CA ASN A 269 12.88 8.34 2.47
C ASN A 269 12.91 9.26 3.70
N ALA A 270 13.59 10.38 3.53
CA ALA A 270 13.58 11.50 4.47
C ALA A 270 13.44 12.79 3.67
N THR A 271 12.49 13.63 4.03
CA THR A 271 12.22 14.90 3.36
C THR A 271 12.13 16.04 4.37
N LEU A 272 12.73 17.16 4.03
CA LEU A 272 12.71 18.41 4.81
C LEU A 272 12.11 19.51 3.94
N ARG A 273 11.04 20.14 4.43
CA ARG A 273 10.50 21.37 3.86
C ARG A 273 10.71 22.50 4.85
N HIS A 274 11.19 23.63 4.37
CA HIS A 274 11.36 24.82 5.19
C HIS A 274 10.94 26.08 4.43
N ARG A 275 9.98 26.80 4.99
CA ARG A 275 9.51 28.07 4.47
C ARG A 275 10.27 29.21 5.13
N THR A 276 11.12 29.88 4.35
CA THR A 276 11.90 31.02 4.84
C THR A 276 11.09 32.32 4.76
N THR A 277 10.32 32.51 3.68
CA THR A 277 9.43 33.65 3.47
C THR A 277 8.14 33.22 2.81
N ALA A 278 7.22 34.14 2.54
CA ALA A 278 6.01 33.82 1.81
C ALA A 278 6.27 33.36 0.36
N GLU A 279 7.43 33.70 -0.20
CA GLU A 279 7.81 33.42 -1.59
C GLU A 279 8.86 32.31 -1.74
N TRP A 280 9.59 31.97 -0.64
CA TRP A 280 10.69 31.01 -0.67
C TRP A 280 10.43 29.80 0.20
N ASP A 281 10.25 28.68 -0.46
CA ASP A 281 10.17 27.34 0.17
C ASP A 281 11.39 26.51 -0.23
N TRP A 282 12.06 25.92 0.74
CA TRP A 282 13.15 24.96 0.54
C TRP A 282 12.61 23.56 0.66
N PHE A 283 13.03 22.72 -0.27
CA PHE A 283 12.80 21.29 -0.21
C PHE A 283 14.14 20.56 -0.34
N ALA A 284 14.39 19.60 0.52
CA ALA A 284 15.50 18.68 0.42
C ALA A 284 15.00 17.27 0.76
N GLY A 285 15.45 16.29 0.01
CA GLY A 285 15.02 14.91 0.21
C GLY A 285 16.09 13.90 -0.20
N ALA A 286 16.07 12.77 0.46
CA ALA A 286 16.85 11.58 0.12
C ALA A 286 15.97 10.34 0.22
N ALA A 287 16.06 9.44 -0.74
CA ALA A 287 15.39 8.14 -0.69
C ALA A 287 16.36 7.03 -1.08
N PHE A 288 16.19 5.89 -0.46
CA PHE A 288 16.88 4.66 -0.76
C PHE A 288 15.86 3.54 -1.00
N SER A 289 16.02 2.84 -2.12
CA SER A 289 15.25 1.65 -2.50
C SER A 289 16.18 0.46 -2.61
N TYR A 290 15.73 -0.68 -2.10
CA TYR A 290 16.36 -1.99 -2.31
C TYR A 290 15.28 -2.98 -2.71
N TYR A 291 15.57 -3.76 -3.74
CA TYR A 291 14.72 -4.83 -4.24
C TYR A 291 15.57 -6.08 -4.48
N GLU A 292 15.10 -7.21 -4.00
CA GLU A 292 15.66 -8.52 -4.28
C GLU A 292 14.53 -9.48 -4.61
N GLU A 293 14.63 -10.16 -5.77
CA GLU A 293 13.71 -11.21 -6.19
C GLU A 293 14.50 -12.49 -6.49
N LYS A 294 14.00 -13.59 -5.97
CA LYS A 294 14.50 -14.94 -6.21
C LYS A 294 13.39 -15.76 -6.86
N ILE A 295 13.65 -16.26 -8.05
CA ILE A 295 12.76 -17.16 -8.77
C ILE A 295 13.45 -18.51 -8.90
N ASN A 296 12.80 -19.58 -8.43
CA ASN A 296 13.30 -20.95 -8.54
C ASN A 296 12.38 -21.73 -9.47
N GLY A 297 12.96 -22.59 -10.34
CA GLY A 297 12.20 -23.46 -11.21
C GLY A 297 11.58 -22.78 -12.42
N ALA A 298 12.14 -21.66 -12.89
CA ALA A 298 11.65 -20.97 -14.09
C ALA A 298 11.55 -21.91 -15.30
N ALA A 299 10.42 -21.88 -15.98
CA ALA A 299 9.93 -22.88 -16.94
C ALA A 299 10.81 -23.10 -18.18
N LEU A 300 11.82 -22.31 -18.45
CA LEU A 300 12.62 -22.34 -19.69
C LEU A 300 14.01 -22.95 -19.56
N ALA A 301 14.61 -23.02 -18.36
CA ALA A 301 15.98 -23.51 -18.23
C ALA A 301 16.27 -24.35 -16.97
N GLY A 302 15.35 -24.41 -15.99
CA GLY A 302 15.62 -25.09 -14.71
C GLY A 302 16.66 -24.34 -13.83
N ASP A 303 16.98 -23.10 -14.20
CA ASP A 303 17.95 -22.28 -13.47
C ASP A 303 17.24 -21.37 -12.48
N ASP A 304 17.86 -21.19 -11.31
CA ASP A 304 17.43 -20.21 -10.32
C ASP A 304 17.81 -18.81 -10.82
N TRP A 305 16.86 -17.89 -10.72
CA TRP A 305 17.06 -16.49 -11.07
C TRP A 305 17.14 -15.63 -9.81
N LEU A 306 18.13 -14.75 -9.76
CA LEU A 306 18.28 -13.77 -8.70
C LEU A 306 18.43 -12.38 -9.31
N GLU A 307 17.50 -11.49 -9.02
CA GLU A 307 17.58 -10.09 -9.38
C GLU A 307 17.78 -9.24 -8.13
N ARG A 308 18.65 -8.25 -8.22
CA ARG A 308 18.87 -7.24 -7.18
C ARG A 308 18.98 -5.88 -7.80
N GLN A 309 18.24 -4.94 -7.25
CA GLN A 309 18.28 -3.55 -7.68
C GLN A 309 18.42 -2.65 -6.44
N GLN A 310 19.15 -1.55 -6.62
CA GLN A 310 19.31 -0.52 -5.60
C GLN A 310 19.27 0.84 -6.25
N GLU A 311 18.61 1.78 -5.59
CA GLU A 311 18.53 3.15 -6.05
C GLU A 311 18.72 4.13 -4.89
N LEU A 312 19.50 5.18 -5.13
CA LEU A 312 19.58 6.35 -4.26
C LEU A 312 19.09 7.56 -5.05
N HIS A 313 18.02 8.17 -4.57
CA HIS A 313 17.44 9.37 -5.15
C HIS A 313 17.66 10.56 -4.19
N LEU A 314 18.22 11.65 -4.73
CA LEU A 314 18.46 12.91 -3.99
C LEU A 314 17.74 14.06 -4.68
N LYS A 315 17.18 14.96 -3.91
CA LYS A 315 16.47 16.13 -4.44
C LYS A 315 16.69 17.37 -3.59
#